data_bef0e614aad42a402e71f310c6dabf95
#
_entry.id   bef0e614aad42a402e71f310c6dabf95
#
_cell.length_a   1.000
_cell.length_b   1.000
_cell.length_c   1.000
_cell.angle_alpha   90.00
_cell.angle_beta   90.00
_cell.angle_gamma   90.00
#
_symmetry.space_group_name_H-M   'P 1'
#
loop_
_entity.id
_entity.type
_entity.pdbx_description
1 polymer ?
#
loop_
_entity_poly.entity_id
_entity_poly.type
_entity_poly.pdbx_seq_one_letter_code
_entity_poly.pdbx_strand_id
1 'polypeptide(L)'
;VTDETVDGMSIQKIDRMIELLREEKYQWKPARREYIPKKNGKKRPLGIPTWGDKLLQEVMREILEAYYEPQFSNHSHGFRPNRGCHTALQEIQIWKGTRWFIEGDISKYFDTIDHDVLLKILEKNIHDGRFLRLISNMLKAGYLDDWKFNQTISGAPQGGVISPLLANIYLNEFDQWIENTLIPQYTKGKRQKSNPAYNRMNAEISKARKNRNIQTAHKLEVERRNIPSVDPYDENYRR
;
A
#
# COMPACT_ATOMS: atom_id res chain seq x y z
N VAL A 1 35.86 -22.63 -17.16
CA VAL A 1 35.30 -21.37 -16.65
C VAL A 1 33.83 -21.36 -17.05
N THR A 2 32.94 -21.47 -16.10
CA THR A 2 31.52 -21.35 -16.37
C THR A 2 31.19 -19.86 -16.52
N ASP A 3 30.56 -19.47 -17.65
CA ASP A 3 30.07 -18.09 -17.90
C ASP A 3 28.87 -17.72 -17.02
N GLU A 4 28.82 -18.30 -15.82
CA GLU A 4 27.77 -18.06 -14.86
C GLU A 4 28.20 -16.97 -13.85
N THR A 5 27.27 -16.08 -13.53
CA THR A 5 27.43 -15.12 -12.43
C THR A 5 27.45 -15.83 -11.07
N VAL A 6 27.86 -15.11 -10.00
CA VAL A 6 27.83 -15.62 -8.62
C VAL A 6 26.43 -16.16 -8.23
N ASP A 7 25.37 -15.64 -8.84
CA ASP A 7 23.97 -16.06 -8.62
C ASP A 7 23.60 -17.29 -9.48
N GLY A 8 24.54 -17.85 -10.24
CA GLY A 8 24.32 -19.00 -11.10
C GLY A 8 23.51 -18.69 -12.36
N MET A 9 23.52 -17.43 -12.82
CA MET A 9 22.87 -17.00 -14.07
C MET A 9 23.92 -16.90 -15.20
N SER A 10 23.49 -17.24 -16.41
CA SER A 10 24.26 -17.07 -17.64
C SER A 10 23.36 -16.64 -18.79
N ILE A 11 23.93 -16.11 -19.87
CA ILE A 11 23.17 -15.75 -21.08
C ILE A 11 22.41 -16.96 -21.60
N GLN A 12 23.03 -18.13 -21.64
CA GLN A 12 22.40 -19.38 -22.10
C GLN A 12 21.16 -19.74 -21.27
N LYS A 13 21.21 -19.51 -19.94
CA LYS A 13 20.04 -19.74 -19.06
C LYS A 13 18.93 -18.75 -19.34
N ILE A 14 19.26 -17.48 -19.61
CA ILE A 14 18.29 -16.44 -19.98
C ILE A 14 17.65 -16.78 -21.32
N ASP A 15 18.45 -17.13 -22.33
CA ASP A 15 17.94 -17.54 -23.66
C ASP A 15 17.00 -18.74 -23.55
N ARG A 16 17.38 -19.72 -22.71
CA ARG A 16 16.51 -20.88 -22.47
C ARG A 16 15.20 -20.49 -21.78
N MET A 17 15.23 -19.55 -20.85
CA MET A 17 14.01 -19.04 -20.24
C MET A 17 13.10 -18.33 -21.26
N ILE A 18 13.69 -17.54 -22.16
CA ILE A 18 12.96 -16.86 -23.25
C ILE A 18 12.30 -17.88 -24.18
N GLU A 19 12.99 -18.95 -24.56
CA GLU A 19 12.40 -20.03 -25.36
C GLU A 19 11.22 -20.70 -24.65
N LEU A 20 11.38 -21.06 -23.37
CA LEU A 20 10.31 -21.66 -22.59
C LEU A 20 9.09 -20.75 -22.44
N LEU A 21 9.30 -19.43 -22.30
CA LEU A 21 8.21 -18.44 -22.26
C LEU A 21 7.50 -18.33 -23.62
N ARG A 22 8.24 -18.30 -24.74
CA ARG A 22 7.68 -18.28 -26.10
C ARG A 22 6.82 -19.51 -26.40
N GLU A 23 7.25 -20.66 -25.91
CA GLU A 23 6.55 -21.95 -26.06
C GLU A 23 5.44 -22.17 -25.02
N GLU A 24 5.24 -21.25 -24.08
CA GLU A 24 4.32 -21.38 -22.93
C GLU A 24 4.64 -22.58 -22.01
N LYS A 25 5.88 -23.03 -21.99
CA LYS A 25 6.36 -24.20 -21.24
C LYS A 25 7.12 -23.82 -19.96
N TYR A 26 7.19 -22.54 -19.61
CA TYR A 26 7.87 -22.13 -18.39
C TYR A 26 7.15 -22.66 -17.15
N GLN A 27 7.91 -23.32 -16.28
CA GLN A 27 7.39 -23.89 -15.04
C GLN A 27 8.03 -23.20 -13.84
N TRP A 28 7.22 -22.54 -13.04
CA TRP A 28 7.64 -21.95 -11.78
C TRP A 28 8.04 -23.03 -10.79
N LYS A 29 9.11 -22.80 -10.06
CA LYS A 29 9.56 -23.70 -9.01
C LYS A 29 8.92 -23.33 -7.67
N PRO A 30 8.61 -24.30 -6.81
CA PRO A 30 8.15 -24.03 -5.46
C PRO A 30 9.17 -23.18 -4.70
N ALA A 31 8.71 -22.12 -4.02
CA ALA A 31 9.57 -21.30 -3.20
C ALA A 31 10.05 -22.06 -1.96
N ARG A 32 11.33 -21.92 -1.59
CA ARG A 32 11.83 -22.50 -0.34
C ARG A 32 11.33 -21.67 0.84
N ARG A 33 10.68 -22.30 1.81
CA ARG A 33 10.17 -21.64 3.02
C ARG A 33 11.27 -21.54 4.07
N GLU A 34 11.47 -20.35 4.60
CA GLU A 34 12.33 -20.04 5.74
C GLU A 34 11.55 -19.26 6.78
N TYR A 35 11.95 -19.37 8.05
CA TYR A 35 11.23 -18.73 9.14
C TYR A 35 12.09 -17.66 9.82
N ILE A 36 11.66 -16.41 9.76
CA ILE A 36 12.33 -15.28 10.40
C ILE A 36 11.70 -14.99 11.76
N PRO A 37 12.48 -14.91 12.86
CA PRO A 37 11.94 -14.59 14.17
C PRO A 37 11.42 -13.15 14.22
N LYS A 38 10.25 -12.94 14.83
CA LYS A 38 9.69 -11.62 15.14
C LYS A 38 10.06 -11.21 16.57
N LYS A 39 10.04 -9.91 16.88
CA LYS A 39 10.31 -9.36 18.23
C LYS A 39 9.39 -9.94 19.32
N ASN A 40 8.20 -10.41 18.96
CA ASN A 40 7.20 -11.00 19.87
C ASN A 40 7.35 -12.55 20.03
N GLY A 41 8.47 -13.13 19.62
CA GLY A 41 8.72 -14.57 19.70
C GLY A 41 8.03 -15.41 18.62
N LYS A 42 7.11 -14.84 17.82
CA LYS A 42 6.48 -15.53 16.68
C LYS A 42 7.44 -15.60 15.51
N LYS A 43 7.25 -16.58 14.62
CA LYS A 43 8.01 -16.70 13.37
C LYS A 43 7.20 -16.14 12.20
N ARG A 44 7.88 -15.48 11.26
CA ARG A 44 7.32 -15.03 9.99
C ARG A 44 7.80 -15.96 8.89
N PRO A 45 6.91 -16.64 8.14
CA PRO A 45 7.32 -17.42 6.99
C PRO A 45 7.78 -16.51 5.86
N LEU A 46 8.87 -16.87 5.20
CA LEU A 46 9.41 -16.20 4.02
C LEU A 46 9.59 -17.24 2.92
N GLY A 47 9.02 -17.03 1.75
CA GLY A 47 9.24 -17.87 0.57
C GLY A 47 10.40 -17.29 -0.25
N ILE A 48 11.40 -18.11 -0.50
CA ILE A 48 12.58 -17.73 -1.29
C ILE A 48 12.48 -18.41 -2.66
N PRO A 49 12.11 -17.67 -3.73
CA PRO A 49 12.10 -18.19 -5.09
C PRO A 49 13.52 -18.47 -5.60
N THR A 50 13.62 -19.29 -6.64
CA THR A 50 14.90 -19.49 -7.34
C THR A 50 15.37 -18.18 -8.02
N TRP A 51 16.65 -18.06 -8.34
CA TRP A 51 17.16 -16.85 -9.01
C TRP A 51 16.51 -16.61 -10.36
N GLY A 52 16.28 -17.66 -11.16
CA GLY A 52 15.57 -17.53 -12.43
C GLY A 52 14.13 -17.02 -12.23
N ASP A 53 13.41 -17.56 -11.25
CA ASP A 53 12.06 -17.10 -10.92
C ASP A 53 12.05 -15.66 -10.41
N LYS A 54 13.07 -15.25 -9.62
CA LYS A 54 13.20 -13.85 -9.18
C LYS A 54 13.42 -12.89 -10.34
N LEU A 55 14.29 -13.28 -11.30
CA LEU A 55 14.54 -12.48 -12.50
C LEU A 55 13.27 -12.30 -13.32
N LEU A 56 12.54 -13.38 -13.55
CA LEU A 56 11.26 -13.29 -14.29
C LEU A 56 10.22 -12.48 -13.53
N GLN A 57 10.11 -12.66 -12.22
CA GLN A 57 9.21 -11.83 -11.39
C GLN A 57 9.57 -10.35 -11.46
N GLU A 58 10.85 -10.01 -11.51
CA GLU A 58 11.30 -8.61 -11.63
C GLU A 58 10.88 -8.00 -12.96
N VAL A 59 11.09 -8.72 -14.07
CA VAL A 59 10.64 -8.27 -15.40
C VAL A 59 9.12 -8.04 -15.41
N MET A 60 8.36 -8.99 -14.86
CA MET A 60 6.89 -8.85 -14.75
C MET A 60 6.50 -7.68 -13.84
N ARG A 61 7.22 -7.47 -12.74
CA ARG A 61 7.01 -6.35 -11.82
C ARG A 61 7.18 -5.01 -12.52
N GLU A 62 8.26 -4.84 -13.30
CA GLU A 62 8.53 -3.60 -14.02
C GLU A 62 7.42 -3.28 -15.04
N ILE A 63 6.95 -4.30 -15.76
CA ILE A 63 5.85 -4.13 -16.75
C ILE A 63 4.56 -3.70 -16.03
N LEU A 64 4.19 -4.40 -14.97
CA LEU A 64 2.97 -4.10 -14.22
C LEU A 64 3.07 -2.77 -13.47
N GLU A 65 4.23 -2.45 -12.91
CA GLU A 65 4.45 -1.18 -12.20
C GLU A 65 4.31 0.01 -13.14
N ALA A 66 4.91 -0.05 -14.33
CA ALA A 66 4.79 1.01 -15.32
C ALA A 66 3.32 1.32 -15.68
N TYR A 67 2.44 0.32 -15.64
CA TYR A 67 1.02 0.48 -15.93
C TYR A 67 0.20 0.90 -14.70
N TYR A 68 0.40 0.24 -13.55
CA TYR A 68 -0.47 0.41 -12.38
C TYR A 68 -0.05 1.55 -11.45
N GLU A 69 1.24 1.91 -11.39
CA GLU A 69 1.74 2.96 -10.49
C GLU A 69 1.00 4.32 -10.64
N PRO A 70 0.70 4.80 -11.88
CA PRO A 70 -0.07 6.03 -12.05
C PRO A 70 -1.54 5.94 -11.61
N GLN A 71 -2.07 4.73 -11.43
CA GLN A 71 -3.47 4.48 -11.10
C GLN A 71 -3.71 4.30 -9.60
N PHE A 72 -2.64 4.10 -8.83
CA PHE A 72 -2.77 3.93 -7.38
C PHE A 72 -3.19 5.21 -6.69
N SER A 73 -4.01 5.06 -5.65
CA SER A 73 -4.39 6.15 -4.77
C SER A 73 -3.18 6.96 -4.30
N ASN A 74 -3.34 8.28 -4.21
CA ASN A 74 -2.32 9.15 -3.65
C ASN A 74 -2.08 8.88 -2.16
N HIS A 75 -3.01 8.22 -1.47
CA HIS A 75 -2.94 7.86 -0.06
C HIS A 75 -2.29 6.48 0.18
N SER A 76 -1.97 5.74 -0.88
CA SER A 76 -1.22 4.48 -0.82
C SER A 76 0.28 4.76 -0.82
N HIS A 77 1.00 4.31 0.22
CA HIS A 77 2.43 4.60 0.41
C HIS A 77 3.33 3.35 0.48
N GLY A 78 2.76 2.17 0.70
CA GLY A 78 3.52 0.94 0.89
C GLY A 78 4.12 0.39 -0.41
N PHE A 79 5.40 0.02 -0.40
CA PHE A 79 6.08 -0.65 -1.52
C PHE A 79 5.97 0.06 -2.89
N ARG A 80 5.91 1.37 -2.89
CA ARG A 80 5.83 2.19 -4.11
C ARG A 80 7.10 3.02 -4.31
N PRO A 81 7.49 3.33 -5.57
CA PRO A 81 8.63 4.22 -5.86
C PRO A 81 8.45 5.59 -5.18
N ASN A 82 9.50 6.08 -4.55
CA ASN A 82 9.55 7.39 -3.88
C ASN A 82 8.49 7.59 -2.77
N ARG A 83 7.84 6.52 -2.28
CA ARG A 83 6.86 6.53 -1.19
C ARG A 83 7.27 5.58 -0.07
N GLY A 84 6.75 5.81 1.14
CA GLY A 84 7.04 4.97 2.29
C GLY A 84 6.50 5.57 3.59
N CYS A 85 6.93 5.04 4.72
CA CYS A 85 6.46 5.50 6.04
C CYS A 85 6.61 7.02 6.25
N HIS A 86 7.71 7.62 5.77
CA HIS A 86 7.94 9.06 5.93
C HIS A 86 6.94 9.90 5.12
N THR A 87 6.63 9.51 3.89
CA THR A 87 5.64 10.22 3.07
C THR A 87 4.23 10.08 3.64
N ALA A 88 3.87 8.93 4.19
CA ALA A 88 2.62 8.73 4.90
C ALA A 88 2.51 9.62 6.16
N LEU A 89 3.59 9.69 6.95
CA LEU A 89 3.63 10.55 8.14
C LEU A 89 3.54 12.05 7.78
N GLN A 90 4.19 12.48 6.70
CA GLN A 90 4.08 13.86 6.19
C GLN A 90 2.65 14.19 5.79
N GLU A 91 1.94 13.26 5.15
CA GLU A 91 0.54 13.44 4.80
C GLU A 91 -0.34 13.57 6.04
N ILE A 92 -0.20 12.66 7.02
CA ILE A 92 -0.95 12.72 8.27
C ILE A 92 -0.69 14.03 9.02
N GLN A 93 0.54 14.54 9.01
CA GLN A 93 0.93 15.77 9.70
C GLN A 93 0.13 17.01 9.22
N ILE A 94 -0.30 17.03 7.97
CA ILE A 94 -1.07 18.15 7.41
C ILE A 94 -2.58 18.03 7.65
N TRP A 95 -3.07 16.92 8.16
CA TRP A 95 -4.49 16.74 8.48
C TRP A 95 -4.93 17.69 9.58
N LYS A 96 -6.00 18.44 9.33
CA LYS A 96 -6.57 19.39 10.27
C LYS A 96 -8.02 19.05 10.56
N GLY A 97 -8.42 19.21 11.83
CA GLY A 97 -9.80 19.00 12.24
C GLY A 97 -10.23 17.53 12.32
N THR A 98 -9.29 16.59 12.29
CA THR A 98 -9.55 15.14 12.46
C THR A 98 -10.10 14.88 13.85
N ARG A 99 -11.28 14.26 13.94
CA ARG A 99 -11.92 13.88 15.20
C ARG A 99 -11.75 12.41 15.53
N TRP A 100 -11.74 11.58 14.51
CA TRP A 100 -11.66 10.13 14.63
C TRP A 100 -10.52 9.62 13.79
N PHE A 101 -9.77 8.73 14.35
CA PHE A 101 -8.76 7.95 13.66
C PHE A 101 -9.19 6.49 13.71
N ILE A 102 -9.45 5.89 12.56
CA ILE A 102 -9.84 4.49 12.45
C ILE A 102 -8.61 3.73 11.95
N GLU A 103 -8.09 2.83 12.78
CA GLU A 103 -7.00 1.94 12.42
C GLU A 103 -7.56 0.57 12.07
N GLY A 104 -7.16 0.05 10.91
CA GLY A 104 -7.52 -1.29 10.45
C GLY A 104 -6.27 -2.04 9.98
N ASP A 105 -6.20 -3.33 10.29
CA ASP A 105 -5.15 -4.23 9.81
C ASP A 105 -5.76 -5.52 9.26
N ILE A 106 -5.31 -5.93 8.08
CA ILE A 106 -5.76 -7.17 7.46
C ILE A 106 -4.85 -8.31 7.92
N SER A 107 -5.40 -9.17 8.77
CA SER A 107 -4.67 -10.31 9.29
C SER A 107 -4.19 -11.24 8.17
N LYS A 108 -2.88 -11.56 8.18
CA LYS A 108 -2.25 -12.46 7.21
C LYS A 108 -2.52 -12.07 5.75
N TYR A 109 -2.58 -10.79 5.44
CA TYR A 109 -2.99 -10.28 4.15
C TYR A 109 -2.35 -11.01 2.96
N PHE A 110 -1.01 -11.16 2.95
CA PHE A 110 -0.30 -11.87 1.88
C PHE A 110 -0.68 -13.36 1.76
N ASP A 111 -1.14 -13.99 2.83
CA ASP A 111 -1.52 -15.40 2.83
C ASP A 111 -2.98 -15.60 2.41
N THR A 112 -3.79 -14.52 2.39
CA THR A 112 -5.24 -14.59 2.17
C THR A 112 -5.71 -13.93 0.87
N ILE A 113 -4.80 -13.39 0.06
CA ILE A 113 -5.15 -12.88 -1.28
C ILE A 113 -5.79 -13.98 -2.09
N ASP A 114 -7.02 -13.75 -2.55
CA ASP A 114 -7.73 -14.67 -3.43
C ASP A 114 -7.17 -14.57 -4.85
N HIS A 115 -6.69 -15.68 -5.38
CA HIS A 115 -6.06 -15.74 -6.71
C HIS A 115 -7.04 -15.40 -7.83
N ASP A 116 -8.29 -15.90 -7.74
CA ASP A 116 -9.28 -15.68 -8.79
C ASP A 116 -9.74 -14.22 -8.80
N VAL A 117 -9.88 -13.60 -7.62
CA VAL A 117 -10.19 -12.18 -7.51
C VAL A 117 -9.04 -11.33 -8.07
N LEU A 118 -7.79 -11.63 -7.70
CA LEU A 118 -6.62 -10.93 -8.22
C LEU A 118 -6.54 -11.03 -9.75
N LEU A 119 -6.72 -12.22 -10.30
CA LEU A 119 -6.70 -12.42 -11.75
C LEU A 119 -7.83 -11.65 -12.44
N LYS A 120 -9.05 -11.64 -11.89
CA LYS A 120 -10.16 -10.81 -12.42
C LYS A 120 -9.85 -9.32 -12.40
N ILE A 121 -9.14 -8.83 -11.37
CA ILE A 121 -8.69 -7.43 -11.32
C ILE A 121 -7.70 -7.15 -12.46
N LEU A 122 -6.73 -8.04 -12.66
CA LEU A 122 -5.75 -7.90 -13.73
C LEU A 122 -6.40 -7.99 -15.13
N GLU A 123 -7.37 -8.90 -15.32
CA GLU A 123 -8.11 -9.10 -16.57
C GLU A 123 -8.88 -7.86 -17.03
N LYS A 124 -9.24 -6.95 -16.13
CA LYS A 124 -9.88 -5.68 -16.51
C LYS A 124 -9.03 -4.86 -17.49
N ASN A 125 -7.72 -4.99 -17.40
CA ASN A 125 -6.78 -4.14 -18.13
C ASN A 125 -5.77 -4.95 -18.98
N ILE A 126 -5.55 -6.20 -18.65
CA ILE A 126 -4.58 -7.08 -19.32
C ILE A 126 -5.35 -8.16 -20.07
N HIS A 127 -5.32 -8.11 -21.40
CA HIS A 127 -6.05 -9.04 -22.26
C HIS A 127 -5.16 -10.15 -22.83
N ASP A 128 -3.86 -10.18 -22.50
CA ASP A 128 -2.96 -11.28 -22.87
C ASP A 128 -3.16 -12.47 -21.92
N GLY A 129 -3.90 -13.48 -22.40
CA GLY A 129 -4.17 -14.70 -21.65
C GLY A 129 -2.91 -15.51 -21.33
N ARG A 130 -1.81 -15.37 -22.10
CA ARG A 130 -0.53 -16.04 -21.80
C ARG A 130 0.13 -15.41 -20.58
N PHE A 131 0.13 -14.08 -20.52
CA PHE A 131 0.67 -13.35 -19.37
C PHE A 131 -0.16 -13.63 -18.09
N LEU A 132 -1.48 -13.64 -18.19
CA LEU A 132 -2.35 -13.97 -17.05
C LEU A 132 -2.16 -15.42 -16.58
N ARG A 133 -1.99 -16.39 -17.51
CA ARG A 133 -1.64 -17.78 -17.13
C ARG A 133 -0.28 -17.86 -16.45
N LEU A 134 0.70 -17.08 -16.89
CA LEU A 134 2.01 -17.02 -16.27
C LEU A 134 1.92 -16.55 -14.81
N ILE A 135 1.13 -15.50 -14.53
CA ILE A 135 0.84 -15.02 -13.17
C ILE A 135 0.09 -16.10 -12.37
N SER A 136 -0.96 -16.68 -12.94
CA SER A 136 -1.73 -17.73 -12.26
C SER A 136 -0.85 -18.92 -11.85
N ASN A 137 0.02 -19.38 -12.76
CA ASN A 137 0.94 -20.48 -12.49
C ASN A 137 1.96 -20.10 -11.41
N MET A 138 2.44 -18.85 -11.39
CA MET A 138 3.32 -18.34 -10.33
C MET A 138 2.64 -18.39 -8.96
N LEU A 139 1.42 -17.93 -8.86
CA LEU A 139 0.65 -17.93 -7.61
C LEU A 139 0.41 -19.35 -7.10
N LYS A 140 0.22 -20.32 -8.00
CA LYS A 140 -0.05 -21.73 -7.71
C LYS A 140 1.22 -22.59 -7.57
N ALA A 141 2.41 -22.02 -7.75
CA ALA A 141 3.67 -22.79 -7.76
C ALA A 141 3.98 -23.54 -6.45
N GLY A 142 3.35 -23.14 -5.35
CA GLY A 142 3.55 -23.78 -4.05
C GLY A 142 4.85 -23.39 -3.34
N TYR A 143 5.12 -24.09 -2.25
CA TYR A 143 6.36 -23.89 -1.49
C TYR A 143 6.87 -25.20 -0.90
N LEU A 144 8.15 -25.23 -0.61
CA LEU A 144 8.82 -26.33 0.11
C LEU A 144 9.05 -25.90 1.56
N ASP A 145 8.47 -26.66 2.50
CA ASP A 145 8.67 -26.53 3.94
C ASP A 145 9.29 -27.81 4.45
N ASP A 146 10.49 -27.76 5.02
CA ASP A 146 11.29 -28.94 5.38
C ASP A 146 11.36 -30.00 4.25
N TRP A 147 11.59 -29.54 3.01
CA TRP A 147 11.66 -30.35 1.78
C TRP A 147 10.34 -31.04 1.41
N LYS A 148 9.24 -30.75 2.09
CA LYS A 148 7.90 -31.22 1.73
C LYS A 148 7.17 -30.17 0.89
N PHE A 149 6.65 -30.61 -0.24
CA PHE A 149 5.87 -29.74 -1.11
C PHE A 149 4.50 -29.42 -0.47
N ASN A 150 4.15 -28.14 -0.49
CA ASN A 150 2.85 -27.65 -0.08
C ASN A 150 2.26 -26.81 -1.21
N GLN A 151 1.03 -27.09 -1.54
CA GLN A 151 0.30 -26.34 -2.57
C GLN A 151 -0.15 -24.98 -2.01
N THR A 152 -0.06 -23.93 -2.82
CA THR A 152 -0.62 -22.60 -2.51
C THR A 152 -2.02 -22.51 -3.10
N ILE A 153 -3.04 -22.42 -2.23
CA ILE A 153 -4.46 -22.28 -2.64
C ILE A 153 -4.84 -20.79 -2.67
N SER A 154 -4.23 -19.99 -1.80
CA SER A 154 -4.43 -18.54 -1.69
C SER A 154 -3.11 -17.85 -1.31
N GLY A 155 -3.06 -16.55 -1.50
CA GLY A 155 -1.93 -15.73 -1.09
C GLY A 155 -0.86 -15.54 -2.17
N ALA A 156 -0.13 -14.46 -2.02
CA ALA A 156 1.10 -14.18 -2.77
C ALA A 156 2.30 -14.61 -1.92
N PRO A 157 3.32 -15.29 -2.49
CA PRO A 157 4.46 -15.77 -1.71
C PRO A 157 5.13 -14.62 -0.95
N GLN A 158 5.13 -14.66 0.40
CA GLN A 158 5.87 -13.68 1.19
C GLN A 158 7.36 -13.82 0.87
N GLY A 159 7.94 -12.81 0.20
CA GLY A 159 9.33 -12.82 -0.28
C GLY A 159 9.47 -12.98 -1.79
N GLY A 160 8.38 -13.15 -2.52
CA GLY A 160 8.35 -12.97 -3.97
C GLY A 160 8.60 -11.50 -4.34
N VAL A 161 9.35 -11.25 -5.39
CA VAL A 161 9.72 -9.91 -5.85
C VAL A 161 8.50 -9.10 -6.29
N ILE A 162 7.57 -9.73 -6.99
CA ILE A 162 6.34 -9.10 -7.51
C ILE A 162 5.20 -9.01 -6.48
N SER A 163 5.28 -9.78 -5.38
CA SER A 163 4.17 -9.91 -4.44
C SER A 163 3.70 -8.60 -3.81
N PRO A 164 4.58 -7.63 -3.44
CA PRO A 164 4.13 -6.35 -2.94
C PRO A 164 3.32 -5.53 -3.95
N LEU A 165 3.70 -5.59 -5.23
CA LEU A 165 2.97 -4.89 -6.29
C LEU A 165 1.59 -5.51 -6.52
N LEU A 166 1.50 -6.85 -6.58
CA LEU A 166 0.22 -7.55 -6.71
C LEU A 166 -0.71 -7.26 -5.52
N ALA A 167 -0.15 -7.15 -4.32
CA ALA A 167 -0.87 -6.73 -3.14
C ALA A 167 -1.42 -5.30 -3.27
N ASN A 168 -0.62 -4.37 -3.77
CA ASN A 168 -1.07 -2.99 -4.01
C ASN A 168 -2.16 -2.94 -5.10
N ILE A 169 -2.04 -3.71 -6.18
CA ILE A 169 -3.06 -3.80 -7.23
C ILE A 169 -4.39 -4.30 -6.64
N TYR A 170 -4.32 -5.33 -5.79
CA TYR A 170 -5.50 -5.90 -5.14
C TYR A 170 -6.19 -4.89 -4.21
N LEU A 171 -5.42 -4.18 -3.37
CA LEU A 171 -5.95 -3.19 -2.43
C LEU A 171 -6.40 -1.90 -3.09
N ASN A 172 -5.88 -1.57 -4.27
CA ASN A 172 -6.29 -0.37 -4.98
C ASN A 172 -7.79 -0.36 -5.33
N GLU A 173 -8.42 -1.53 -5.52
CA GLU A 173 -9.88 -1.63 -5.69
C GLU A 173 -10.62 -1.10 -4.45
N PHE A 174 -10.10 -1.37 -3.26
CA PHE A 174 -10.65 -0.87 -2.01
C PHE A 174 -10.40 0.64 -1.84
N ASP A 175 -9.19 1.11 -2.15
CA ASP A 175 -8.86 2.54 -2.11
C ASP A 175 -9.77 3.33 -3.06
N GLN A 176 -9.93 2.86 -4.29
CA GLN A 176 -10.80 3.49 -5.30
C GLN A 176 -12.27 3.49 -4.86
N TRP A 177 -12.75 2.43 -4.22
CA TRP A 177 -14.10 2.40 -3.68
C TRP A 177 -14.29 3.42 -2.54
N ILE A 178 -13.31 3.53 -1.62
CA ILE A 178 -13.35 4.54 -0.57
C ILE A 178 -13.40 5.95 -1.15
N GLU A 179 -12.48 6.28 -2.07
CA GLU A 179 -12.34 7.62 -2.62
C GLU A 179 -13.52 8.03 -3.51
N ASN A 180 -14.00 7.12 -4.35
CA ASN A 180 -15.00 7.44 -5.36
C ASN A 180 -16.44 7.17 -4.90
N THR A 181 -16.64 6.37 -3.84
CA THR A 181 -17.98 6.00 -3.37
C THR A 181 -18.19 6.43 -1.92
N LEU A 182 -17.37 5.95 -1.01
CA LEU A 182 -17.63 6.13 0.42
C LEU A 182 -17.42 7.58 0.85
N ILE A 183 -16.30 8.19 0.50
CA ILE A 183 -16.00 9.59 0.86
C ILE A 183 -17.05 10.54 0.29
N PRO A 184 -17.42 10.51 -1.01
CA PRO A 184 -18.49 11.37 -1.54
C PRO A 184 -19.84 11.17 -0.87
N GLN A 185 -20.21 9.91 -0.57
CA GLN A 185 -21.49 9.57 0.08
C GLN A 185 -21.61 10.19 1.49
N TYR A 186 -20.50 10.23 2.24
CA TYR A 186 -20.50 10.70 3.62
C TYR A 186 -19.98 12.13 3.80
N THR A 187 -19.40 12.74 2.77
CA THR A 187 -18.94 14.13 2.81
C THR A 187 -20.12 15.08 2.79
N LYS A 188 -20.20 15.99 3.75
CA LYS A 188 -21.22 17.03 3.87
C LYS A 188 -20.58 18.40 4.00
N GLY A 189 -21.18 19.40 3.32
CA GLY A 189 -20.78 20.79 3.42
C GLY A 189 -19.44 21.10 2.75
N LYS A 190 -19.29 22.36 2.32
CA LYS A 190 -18.05 22.86 1.69
C LYS A 190 -17.07 23.41 2.71
N ARG A 191 -17.55 23.92 3.84
CA ARG A 191 -16.76 24.58 4.87
C ARG A 191 -17.40 24.37 6.23
N GLN A 192 -16.60 23.98 7.21
CA GLN A 192 -17.00 23.87 8.61
C GLN A 192 -17.27 25.26 9.19
N LYS A 193 -18.28 25.38 10.04
CA LYS A 193 -18.60 26.62 10.74
C LYS A 193 -17.44 27.02 11.64
N SER A 194 -17.22 28.33 11.78
CA SER A 194 -16.24 28.84 12.73
C SER A 194 -16.72 28.62 14.17
N ASN A 195 -15.79 28.29 15.06
CA ASN A 195 -16.09 28.12 16.46
C ASN A 195 -16.41 29.50 17.11
N PRO A 196 -17.61 29.69 17.68
CA PRO A 196 -17.99 30.96 18.31
C PRO A 196 -17.06 31.37 19.47
N ALA A 197 -16.55 30.41 20.24
CA ALA A 197 -15.59 30.69 21.32
C ALA A 197 -14.26 31.19 20.78
N TYR A 198 -13.74 30.60 19.72
CA TYR A 198 -12.53 31.05 19.03
C TYR A 198 -12.70 32.48 18.47
N ASN A 199 -13.84 32.77 17.86
CA ASN A 199 -14.11 34.10 17.30
C ASN A 199 -14.24 35.18 18.40
N ARG A 200 -14.88 34.86 19.54
CA ARG A 200 -14.94 35.76 20.70
C ARG A 200 -13.53 36.08 21.19
N MET A 201 -12.71 35.05 21.38
CA MET A 201 -11.34 35.25 21.85
C MET A 201 -10.48 36.08 20.87
N ASN A 202 -10.66 35.90 19.55
CA ASN A 202 -10.02 36.73 18.54
C ASN A 202 -10.43 38.21 18.65
N ALA A 203 -11.70 38.48 18.91
CA ALA A 203 -12.22 39.83 19.10
C ALA A 203 -11.61 40.47 20.36
N GLU A 204 -11.51 39.72 21.46
CA GLU A 204 -10.86 40.20 22.71
C GLU A 204 -9.37 40.43 22.53
N ILE A 205 -8.64 39.59 21.84
CA ILE A 205 -7.24 39.81 21.48
C ILE A 205 -7.08 41.08 20.65
N SER A 206 -7.95 41.25 19.64
CA SER A 206 -7.91 42.44 18.81
C SER A 206 -8.18 43.74 19.60
N LYS A 207 -9.14 43.68 20.55
CA LYS A 207 -9.44 44.80 21.47
C LYS A 207 -8.27 45.11 22.40
N ALA A 208 -7.65 44.07 22.99
CA ALA A 208 -6.48 44.22 23.87
C ALA A 208 -5.29 44.86 23.13
N ARG A 209 -5.05 44.46 21.87
CA ARG A 209 -4.00 45.03 21.03
C ARG A 209 -4.27 46.48 20.68
N LYS A 210 -5.52 46.86 20.32
CA LYS A 210 -5.93 48.23 20.08
C LYS A 210 -5.71 49.11 21.30
N ASN A 211 -5.97 48.60 22.50
CA ASN A 211 -5.77 49.30 23.77
C ASN A 211 -4.28 49.24 24.26
N ARG A 212 -3.36 48.78 23.42
CA ARG A 212 -1.92 48.65 23.70
C ARG A 212 -1.61 47.73 24.94
N ASN A 213 -2.55 46.87 25.35
CA ASN A 213 -2.34 45.95 26.44
C ASN A 213 -1.75 44.62 25.91
N ILE A 214 -0.43 44.64 25.67
CA ILE A 214 0.31 43.55 25.08
C ILE A 214 0.30 42.30 25.95
N GLN A 215 0.38 42.45 27.28
CA GLN A 215 0.40 41.30 28.20
C GLN A 215 -0.91 40.53 28.17
N THR A 216 -2.05 41.22 28.23
CA THR A 216 -3.37 40.61 28.11
C THR A 216 -3.57 39.94 26.74
N ALA A 217 -3.13 40.61 25.66
CA ALA A 217 -3.21 40.03 24.32
C ALA A 217 -2.43 38.70 24.22
N HIS A 218 -1.22 38.66 24.74
CA HIS A 218 -0.38 37.47 24.73
C HIS A 218 -1.00 36.30 25.57
N LYS A 219 -1.55 36.61 26.75
CA LYS A 219 -2.23 35.62 27.59
C LYS A 219 -3.41 34.98 26.83
N LEU A 220 -4.25 35.82 26.24
CA LEU A 220 -5.41 35.36 25.44
C LEU A 220 -4.98 34.54 24.20
N GLU A 221 -3.85 34.88 23.56
CA GLU A 221 -3.31 34.10 22.46
C GLU A 221 -2.87 32.70 22.87
N VAL A 222 -2.27 32.56 24.05
CA VAL A 222 -1.91 31.25 24.59
C VAL A 222 -3.16 30.41 24.88
N GLU A 223 -4.17 31.01 25.51
CA GLU A 223 -5.44 30.34 25.79
C GLU A 223 -6.17 29.95 24.51
N ARG A 224 -6.16 30.79 23.47
CA ARG A 224 -6.77 30.53 22.16
C ARG A 224 -6.17 29.29 21.45
N ARG A 225 -4.88 28.97 21.68
CA ARG A 225 -4.26 27.78 21.07
C ARG A 225 -4.95 26.46 21.45
N ASN A 226 -5.64 26.44 22.59
CA ASN A 226 -6.38 25.29 23.09
C ASN A 226 -7.82 25.22 22.56
N ILE A 227 -8.26 26.24 21.80
CA ILE A 227 -9.61 26.30 21.24
C ILE A 227 -9.54 26.03 19.73
N PRO A 228 -10.25 25.02 19.20
CA PRO A 228 -10.28 24.79 17.77
C PRO A 228 -10.91 25.98 17.04
N SER A 229 -10.34 26.38 15.91
CA SER A 229 -10.82 27.52 15.11
C SER A 229 -12.16 27.27 14.42
N VAL A 230 -12.52 26.02 14.24
CA VAL A 230 -13.77 25.57 13.65
C VAL A 230 -14.62 24.82 14.68
N ASP A 231 -15.91 24.79 14.48
CA ASP A 231 -16.83 24.07 15.36
C ASP A 231 -16.65 22.59 15.20
N PRO A 232 -16.11 21.87 16.21
CA PRO A 232 -15.88 20.44 16.11
C PRO A 232 -17.18 19.63 16.08
N TYR A 233 -18.33 20.23 16.38
CA TYR A 233 -19.65 19.60 16.45
C TYR A 233 -20.59 20.05 15.33
N ASP A 234 -20.06 20.65 14.25
CA ASP A 234 -20.89 21.07 13.11
C ASP A 234 -21.49 19.84 12.40
N GLU A 235 -22.78 19.60 12.62
CA GLU A 235 -23.53 18.49 12.01
C GLU A 235 -23.71 18.63 10.49
N ASN A 236 -23.56 19.83 9.97
CA ASN A 236 -23.69 20.13 8.54
C ASN A 236 -22.37 20.01 7.79
N TYR A 237 -21.30 19.64 8.48
CA TYR A 237 -19.98 19.41 7.89
C TYR A 237 -19.44 18.05 8.31
N ARG A 238 -19.03 17.26 7.31
CA ARG A 238 -18.34 15.98 7.49
C ARG A 238 -17.38 15.79 6.30
N ARG A 239 -16.16 15.50 6.59
CA ARG A 239 -15.13 15.25 5.58
C ARG A 239 -14.24 14.10 6.01
#